data_7d854b9a3a6b4c6440390baeeef79d26
#
_entry.id   7d854b9a3a6b4c6440390baeeef79d26
#
_cell.length_a   1.000
_cell.length_b   1.000
_cell.length_c   1.000
_cell.angle_alpha   90.00
_cell.angle_beta   90.00
_cell.angle_gamma   90.00
#
_symmetry.space_group_name_H-M   'P 1'
#
loop_
_entity.id
_entity.type
_entity.pdbx_description
1 polymer ?
#
loop_
_entity_poly.entity_id
_entity_poly.type
_entity_poly.pdbx_seq_one_letter_code
_entity_poly.pdbx_strand_id
1 'polypeptide(L)'
;RALADPAVVEANLAPAPDVATFLRESRASFAAAAAAGLAPYRLHYNGQLADSGGGGHLTLGGPTPECSPFLTQPHLLPALLGYFNRHPALSFLFATDFVGRSSQAPRSDERTADVFQEFGLALALLKRQRNPTPDLLWRSLSPFLADPSGNPHRTEINIEKLWNPHLPGRGRQGLIEFRAFRMPPSPERLAALAALLRAIAAMLVRTPDFPAPVRWGPELHDRFALPFYLRADLWDVLDELASTAAGALPRGGAEA
;
A
#
# COMPACT_ATOMS: atom_id res chain seq x y z
N ARG A 1 2.29 -19.88 6.81
CA ARG A 1 2.73 -19.98 8.21
C ARG A 1 1.79 -19.14 9.07
N ALA A 2 1.18 -19.72 10.08
CA ALA A 2 0.38 -18.99 11.06
C ALA A 2 1.23 -18.66 12.29
N LEU A 3 1.08 -17.45 12.81
CA LEU A 3 1.72 -16.96 14.02
C LEU A 3 0.61 -16.49 14.98
N ALA A 4 0.77 -16.79 16.26
CA ALA A 4 -0.11 -16.28 17.28
C ALA A 4 0.41 -14.93 17.78
N ASP A 5 -0.49 -13.94 17.83
CA ASP A 5 -0.30 -12.67 18.47
C ASP A 5 -1.47 -12.47 19.46
N PRO A 6 -1.33 -11.71 20.57
CA PRO A 6 -2.43 -11.56 21.52
C PRO A 6 -3.75 -11.21 20.86
N ALA A 7 -4.75 -12.09 20.99
CA ALA A 7 -6.08 -12.01 20.40
C ALA A 7 -6.14 -12.00 18.87
N VAL A 8 -5.04 -12.29 18.17
CA VAL A 8 -4.96 -12.33 16.71
C VAL A 8 -4.20 -13.57 16.24
N VAL A 9 -4.59 -14.14 15.12
CA VAL A 9 -3.79 -15.12 14.37
C VAL A 9 -3.37 -14.50 13.05
N GLU A 10 -2.08 -14.30 12.88
CA GLU A 10 -1.52 -13.82 11.62
C GLU A 10 -1.24 -15.00 10.69
N ALA A 11 -1.78 -14.96 9.49
CA ALA A 11 -1.52 -15.95 8.44
C ALA A 11 -0.73 -15.33 7.28
N ASN A 12 0.52 -15.72 7.14
CA ASN A 12 1.34 -15.34 6.00
C ASN A 12 1.06 -16.30 4.84
N LEU A 13 0.44 -15.78 3.78
CA LEU A 13 0.15 -16.52 2.55
C LEU A 13 1.44 -16.71 1.72
N ALA A 14 1.43 -17.71 0.86
CA ALA A 14 2.47 -17.88 -0.14
C ALA A 14 2.39 -16.76 -1.19
N PRO A 15 3.51 -16.37 -1.84
CA PRO A 15 3.47 -15.45 -2.96
C PRO A 15 2.60 -15.97 -4.10
N ALA A 16 1.66 -15.16 -4.57
CA ALA A 16 0.76 -15.51 -5.66
C ALA A 16 1.19 -14.76 -6.94
N PRO A 17 1.32 -15.44 -8.08
CA PRO A 17 1.77 -14.82 -9.32
C PRO A 17 0.69 -13.93 -9.97
N ASP A 18 -0.58 -14.21 -9.66
CA ASP A 18 -1.73 -13.52 -10.21
C ASP A 18 -2.89 -13.42 -9.22
N VAL A 19 -3.89 -12.60 -9.56
CA VAL A 19 -5.05 -12.33 -8.72
C VAL A 19 -5.94 -13.57 -8.54
N ALA A 20 -6.03 -14.45 -9.54
CA ALA A 20 -6.85 -15.65 -9.46
C ALA A 20 -6.26 -16.65 -8.45
N THR A 21 -4.95 -16.84 -8.49
CA THR A 21 -4.22 -17.63 -7.50
C THR A 21 -4.36 -17.02 -6.10
N PHE A 22 -4.17 -15.71 -5.98
CA PHE A 22 -4.32 -15.00 -4.71
C PHE A 22 -5.73 -15.14 -4.13
N LEU A 23 -6.78 -15.02 -4.96
CA LEU A 23 -8.17 -15.22 -4.54
C LEU A 23 -8.41 -16.66 -4.06
N ARG A 24 -7.92 -17.65 -4.79
CA ARG A 24 -8.08 -19.05 -4.41
C ARG A 24 -7.45 -19.35 -3.05
N GLU A 25 -6.23 -18.88 -2.81
CA GLU A 25 -5.52 -19.06 -1.54
C GLU A 25 -6.16 -18.26 -0.40
N SER A 26 -6.65 -17.06 -0.70
CA SER A 26 -7.41 -16.26 0.26
C SER A 26 -8.69 -16.96 0.68
N ARG A 27 -9.45 -17.53 -0.26
CA ARG A 27 -10.66 -18.32 0.04
C ARG A 27 -10.35 -19.51 0.95
N ALA A 28 -9.28 -20.25 0.65
CA ALA A 28 -8.87 -21.37 1.49
C ALA A 28 -8.50 -20.92 2.91
N SER A 29 -7.79 -19.78 3.05
CA SER A 29 -7.40 -19.21 4.33
C SER A 29 -8.61 -18.72 5.14
N PHE A 30 -9.56 -18.02 4.50
CA PHE A 30 -10.78 -17.58 5.16
C PHE A 30 -11.65 -18.77 5.61
N ALA A 31 -11.76 -19.82 4.79
CA ALA A 31 -12.49 -21.04 5.16
C ALA A 31 -11.81 -21.75 6.35
N ALA A 32 -10.50 -21.86 6.35
CA ALA A 32 -9.75 -22.45 7.47
C ALA A 32 -9.91 -21.62 8.76
N ALA A 33 -9.85 -20.29 8.66
CA ALA A 33 -10.07 -19.39 9.78
C ALA A 33 -11.49 -19.54 10.36
N ALA A 34 -12.50 -19.56 9.51
CA ALA A 34 -13.90 -19.77 9.92
C ALA A 34 -14.10 -21.14 10.59
N ALA A 35 -13.51 -22.19 10.06
CA ALA A 35 -13.56 -23.53 10.67
C ALA A 35 -12.86 -23.57 12.05
N ALA A 36 -11.88 -22.70 12.28
CA ALA A 36 -11.22 -22.52 13.58
C ALA A 36 -11.94 -21.54 14.52
N GLY A 37 -13.12 -21.04 14.14
CA GLY A 37 -13.87 -20.04 14.93
C GLY A 37 -13.31 -18.64 14.89
N LEU A 38 -12.43 -18.33 13.93
CA LEU A 38 -11.83 -17.00 13.75
C LEU A 38 -12.64 -16.19 12.73
N ALA A 39 -12.72 -14.88 12.95
CA ALA A 39 -13.43 -13.95 12.08
C ALA A 39 -12.51 -12.76 11.68
N PRO A 40 -12.75 -12.13 10.51
CA PRO A 40 -12.01 -10.93 10.11
C PRO A 40 -12.51 -9.65 10.82
N TYR A 41 -13.28 -9.81 11.86
CA TYR A 41 -13.86 -8.75 12.68
C TYR A 41 -13.84 -9.16 14.14
N ARG A 42 -14.09 -8.21 15.02
CA ARG A 42 -14.29 -8.44 16.46
C ARG A 42 -15.60 -7.83 16.92
N LEU A 43 -16.09 -8.32 18.04
CA LEU A 43 -17.24 -7.76 18.74
C LEU A 43 -16.74 -6.91 19.90
N HIS A 44 -17.24 -5.69 20.00
CA HIS A 44 -17.14 -4.93 21.23
C HIS A 44 -18.08 -5.50 22.31
N TYR A 45 -17.78 -5.20 23.58
CA TYR A 45 -18.63 -5.64 24.71
C TYR A 45 -20.08 -5.16 24.62
N ASN A 46 -20.34 -4.08 23.88
CA ASN A 46 -21.69 -3.55 23.63
C ASN A 46 -22.40 -4.24 22.44
N GLY A 47 -21.81 -5.29 21.86
CA GLY A 47 -22.35 -6.03 20.73
C GLY A 47 -22.13 -5.39 19.37
N GLN A 48 -21.47 -4.24 19.29
CA GLN A 48 -21.13 -3.63 18.00
C GLN A 48 -20.00 -4.38 17.30
N LEU A 49 -20.14 -4.57 16.01
CA LEU A 49 -19.08 -5.06 15.14
C LEU A 49 -18.03 -3.97 14.96
N ALA A 50 -16.78 -4.34 15.15
CA ALA A 50 -15.63 -3.51 14.84
C ALA A 50 -14.75 -4.26 13.82
N ASP A 51 -13.84 -3.54 13.17
CA ASP A 51 -12.82 -4.17 12.34
C ASP A 51 -11.82 -4.99 13.19
N SER A 52 -10.92 -5.70 12.52
CA SER A 52 -9.86 -6.48 13.18
C SER A 52 -8.82 -5.62 13.92
N GLY A 53 -8.86 -4.30 13.77
CA GLY A 53 -7.83 -3.38 14.28
C GLY A 53 -6.58 -3.30 13.41
N GLY A 54 -6.66 -3.76 12.17
CA GLY A 54 -5.57 -3.89 11.20
C GLY A 54 -5.48 -5.31 10.64
N GLY A 55 -4.34 -5.68 10.06
CA GLY A 55 -4.05 -7.04 9.63
C GLY A 55 -4.41 -7.39 8.18
N GLY A 56 -5.05 -6.50 7.43
CA GLY A 56 -5.27 -6.66 5.99
C GLY A 56 -4.04 -6.30 5.16
N HIS A 57 -2.85 -6.59 5.64
CA HIS A 57 -1.61 -6.21 4.98
C HIS A 57 -1.44 -6.93 3.64
N LEU A 58 -1.08 -6.17 2.63
CA LEU A 58 -0.77 -6.68 1.30
C LEU A 58 0.69 -6.39 0.96
N THR A 59 1.39 -7.42 0.50
CA THR A 59 2.79 -7.31 0.10
C THR A 59 2.90 -7.44 -1.42
N LEU A 60 3.60 -6.51 -2.07
CA LEU A 60 3.93 -6.55 -3.48
C LEU A 60 5.45 -6.65 -3.68
N GLY A 61 5.83 -7.36 -4.73
CA GLY A 61 7.21 -7.50 -5.18
C GLY A 61 7.34 -8.47 -6.33
N GLY A 62 8.50 -9.08 -6.48
CA GLY A 62 8.77 -10.14 -7.43
C GLY A 62 8.95 -11.49 -6.76
N PRO A 63 9.06 -12.57 -7.54
CA PRO A 63 9.37 -13.91 -7.01
C PRO A 63 10.75 -13.98 -6.37
N THR A 64 11.66 -13.12 -6.79
CA THR A 64 12.98 -12.89 -6.20
C THR A 64 13.26 -11.39 -6.12
N PRO A 65 14.22 -10.92 -5.31
CA PRO A 65 14.61 -9.52 -5.26
C PRO A 65 14.97 -8.96 -6.64
N GLU A 66 15.68 -9.71 -7.46
CA GLU A 66 16.15 -9.31 -8.79
C GLU A 66 14.99 -9.13 -9.78
N CYS A 67 13.86 -9.79 -9.54
CA CYS A 67 12.65 -9.70 -10.33
C CYS A 67 11.65 -8.68 -9.75
N SER A 68 11.99 -8.04 -8.62
CA SER A 68 11.09 -7.06 -8.01
C SER A 68 10.96 -5.81 -8.88
N PRO A 69 9.73 -5.38 -9.21
CA PRO A 69 9.53 -4.13 -9.96
C PRO A 69 10.05 -2.91 -9.20
N PHE A 70 10.10 -2.94 -7.89
CA PHE A 70 10.63 -1.84 -7.07
C PHE A 70 12.14 -1.72 -7.08
N LEU A 71 12.86 -2.77 -7.51
CA LEU A 71 14.30 -2.76 -7.67
C LEU A 71 14.71 -2.66 -9.15
N THR A 72 13.94 -3.28 -10.07
CA THR A 72 14.19 -3.20 -11.52
C THR A 72 13.69 -1.87 -12.13
N GLN A 73 12.72 -1.21 -11.49
CA GLN A 73 12.17 0.09 -11.84
C GLN A 73 12.23 1.02 -10.62
N PRO A 74 13.41 1.51 -10.25
CA PRO A 74 13.64 2.16 -8.94
C PRO A 74 12.84 3.45 -8.74
N HIS A 75 12.29 4.04 -9.81
CA HIS A 75 11.37 5.18 -9.70
C HIS A 75 9.95 4.80 -9.31
N LEU A 76 9.60 3.50 -9.36
CA LEU A 76 8.27 3.02 -9.00
C LEU A 76 7.91 3.33 -7.53
N LEU A 77 8.83 3.13 -6.60
CA LEU A 77 8.56 3.40 -5.18
C LEU A 77 8.31 4.90 -4.91
N PRO A 78 9.16 5.84 -5.34
CA PRO A 78 8.85 7.27 -5.21
C PRO A 78 7.54 7.68 -5.89
N ALA A 79 7.24 7.14 -7.08
CA ALA A 79 5.99 7.41 -7.78
C ALA A 79 4.78 6.90 -7.00
N LEU A 80 4.87 5.69 -6.43
CA LEU A 80 3.82 5.10 -5.62
C LEU A 80 3.55 5.91 -4.35
N LEU A 81 4.58 6.36 -3.66
CA LEU A 81 4.45 7.21 -2.47
C LEU A 81 3.79 8.55 -2.80
N GLY A 82 4.18 9.17 -3.90
CA GLY A 82 3.54 10.39 -4.40
C GLY A 82 2.09 10.16 -4.83
N TYR A 83 1.78 9.00 -5.41
CA TYR A 83 0.44 8.62 -5.81
C TYR A 83 -0.49 8.42 -4.59
N PHE A 84 -0.03 7.69 -3.59
CA PHE A 84 -0.76 7.51 -2.33
C PHE A 84 -0.97 8.84 -1.58
N ASN A 85 0.01 9.73 -1.63
CA ASN A 85 -0.17 11.06 -1.06
C ASN A 85 -1.30 11.83 -1.77
N ARG A 86 -1.38 11.78 -3.10
CA ARG A 86 -2.42 12.49 -3.88
C ARG A 86 -3.81 11.87 -3.76
N HIS A 87 -3.88 10.56 -3.47
CA HIS A 87 -5.11 9.80 -3.37
C HIS A 87 -5.32 9.23 -1.97
N PRO A 88 -5.78 10.05 -1.00
CA PRO A 88 -6.02 9.62 0.37
C PRO A 88 -7.03 8.47 0.50
N ALA A 89 -7.94 8.29 -0.46
CA ALA A 89 -8.86 7.17 -0.48
C ALA A 89 -8.14 5.81 -0.51
N LEU A 90 -6.96 5.72 -1.11
CA LEU A 90 -6.18 4.48 -1.16
C LEU A 90 -5.75 3.98 0.23
N SER A 91 -5.65 4.90 1.20
CA SER A 91 -5.39 4.55 2.59
C SER A 91 -6.69 4.59 3.41
N PHE A 92 -7.40 5.73 3.44
CA PHE A 92 -8.48 5.97 4.40
C PHE A 92 -9.76 5.18 4.11
N LEU A 93 -10.11 4.92 2.85
CA LEU A 93 -11.31 4.15 2.53
C LEU A 93 -11.21 2.68 2.99
N PHE A 94 -10.00 2.15 3.01
CA PHE A 94 -9.72 0.76 3.37
C PHE A 94 -9.12 0.62 4.77
N ALA A 95 -8.93 1.74 5.47
CA ALA A 95 -8.32 1.76 6.80
C ALA A 95 -9.21 1.12 7.87
N THR A 96 -8.63 0.94 9.04
CA THR A 96 -9.34 0.63 10.28
C THR A 96 -10.27 1.79 10.68
N ASP A 97 -11.07 1.60 11.71
CA ASP A 97 -11.97 2.63 12.23
C ASP A 97 -11.25 3.89 12.74
N PHE A 98 -9.93 3.83 12.86
CA PHE A 98 -9.10 4.92 13.32
C PHE A 98 -8.04 5.27 12.27
N VAL A 99 -8.07 6.52 11.81
CA VAL A 99 -7.05 7.13 10.96
C VAL A 99 -6.36 8.27 11.71
N GLY A 100 -5.21 8.73 11.21
CA GLY A 100 -4.48 9.81 11.86
C GLY A 100 -3.11 9.40 12.39
N ARG A 101 -2.39 10.36 12.95
CA ARG A 101 -1.00 10.19 13.43
C ARG A 101 -0.81 9.09 14.48
N SER A 102 -1.84 8.80 15.25
CA SER A 102 -1.82 7.76 16.30
C SER A 102 -2.38 6.42 15.85
N SER A 103 -2.82 6.32 14.59
CA SER A 103 -3.31 5.06 14.01
C SER A 103 -2.19 4.02 13.87
N GLN A 104 -2.57 2.79 13.48
CA GLN A 104 -1.60 1.73 13.16
C GLN A 104 -0.79 2.03 11.90
N ALA A 105 -1.34 2.82 10.97
CA ALA A 105 -0.74 3.09 9.69
C ALA A 105 -0.84 4.58 9.31
N PRO A 106 -0.17 5.48 10.08
CA PRO A 106 -0.16 6.89 9.75
C PRO A 106 0.46 7.13 8.37
N ARG A 107 -0.11 8.07 7.65
CA ARG A 107 0.40 8.52 6.34
C ARG A 107 1.62 9.42 6.53
N SER A 108 2.46 9.46 5.51
CA SER A 108 3.65 10.33 5.51
C SER A 108 3.28 11.82 5.59
N ASP A 109 2.14 12.22 5.03
CA ASP A 109 1.63 13.59 5.04
C ASP A 109 0.89 14.00 6.32
N GLU A 110 0.66 13.07 7.24
CA GLU A 110 0.14 13.35 8.60
C GLU A 110 1.25 13.81 9.57
N ARG A 111 2.49 13.85 9.13
CA ARG A 111 3.61 14.33 9.93
C ARG A 111 3.63 15.86 10.02
N THR A 112 4.61 16.41 10.74
CA THR A 112 4.79 17.86 10.82
C THR A 112 5.09 18.46 9.44
N ALA A 113 4.83 19.75 9.28
CA ALA A 113 5.05 20.46 8.02
C ALA A 113 6.49 20.34 7.52
N ASP A 114 7.47 20.39 8.42
CA ASP A 114 8.88 20.31 8.09
C ASP A 114 9.26 18.93 7.58
N VAL A 115 8.80 17.86 8.26
CA VAL A 115 9.04 16.47 7.83
C VAL A 115 8.40 16.20 6.48
N PHE A 116 7.21 16.75 6.22
CA PHE A 116 6.57 16.61 4.92
C PHE A 116 7.32 17.37 3.82
N GLN A 117 7.88 18.54 4.12
CA GLN A 117 8.70 19.27 3.18
C GLN A 117 9.98 18.51 2.84
N GLU A 118 10.64 17.92 3.83
CA GLU A 118 11.82 17.07 3.64
C GLU A 118 11.47 15.82 2.80
N PHE A 119 10.33 15.20 3.05
CA PHE A 119 9.82 14.10 2.22
C PHE A 119 9.65 14.51 0.75
N GLY A 120 9.03 15.67 0.50
CA GLY A 120 8.88 16.22 -0.85
C GLY A 120 10.23 16.48 -1.52
N LEU A 121 11.21 16.98 -0.77
CA LEU A 121 12.59 17.19 -1.26
C LEU A 121 13.26 15.84 -1.59
N ALA A 122 13.12 14.83 -0.74
CA ALA A 122 13.67 13.50 -0.99
C ALA A 122 13.10 12.89 -2.29
N LEU A 123 11.79 12.98 -2.51
CA LEU A 123 11.15 12.54 -3.76
C LEU A 123 11.68 13.33 -4.97
N ALA A 124 11.83 14.65 -4.85
CA ALA A 124 12.35 15.49 -5.94
C ALA A 124 13.80 15.17 -6.28
N LEU A 125 14.62 14.85 -5.30
CA LEU A 125 16.01 14.45 -5.50
C LEU A 125 16.11 13.09 -6.17
N LEU A 126 15.30 12.11 -5.73
CA LEU A 126 15.23 10.79 -6.35
C LEU A 126 14.75 10.86 -7.81
N LYS A 127 13.79 11.74 -8.12
CA LYS A 127 13.32 11.98 -9.49
C LYS A 127 14.45 12.43 -10.43
N ARG A 128 15.42 13.18 -9.92
CA ARG A 128 16.57 13.66 -10.71
C ARG A 128 17.63 12.57 -10.94
N GLN A 129 17.63 11.51 -10.16
CA GLN A 129 18.56 10.40 -10.35
C GLN A 129 18.11 9.55 -11.55
N ARG A 130 19.02 9.25 -12.47
CA ARG A 130 18.71 8.42 -13.63
C ARG A 130 18.36 6.97 -13.20
N ASN A 131 19.08 6.45 -12.23
CA ASN A 131 18.89 5.09 -11.72
C ASN A 131 19.28 5.02 -10.24
N PRO A 132 18.40 5.42 -9.32
CA PRO A 132 18.69 5.38 -7.90
C PRO A 132 18.94 3.96 -7.43
N THR A 133 20.02 3.77 -6.68
CA THR A 133 20.36 2.45 -6.12
C THR A 133 19.38 2.07 -5.01
N PRO A 134 19.20 0.77 -4.72
CA PRO A 134 18.36 0.33 -3.61
C PRO A 134 18.75 0.93 -2.25
N ASP A 135 20.06 1.09 -2.01
CA ASP A 135 20.58 1.74 -0.80
C ASP A 135 20.20 3.24 -0.74
N LEU A 136 20.26 3.93 -1.87
CA LEU A 136 19.83 5.33 -1.95
C LEU A 136 18.33 5.47 -1.70
N LEU A 137 17.50 4.59 -2.28
CA LEU A 137 16.06 4.55 -2.01
C LEU A 137 15.78 4.37 -0.52
N TRP A 138 16.44 3.41 0.11
CA TRP A 138 16.31 3.17 1.53
C TRP A 138 16.67 4.39 2.36
N ARG A 139 17.87 4.94 2.18
CA ARG A 139 18.35 6.11 2.96
C ARG A 139 17.49 7.34 2.78
N SER A 140 16.98 7.54 1.56
CA SER A 140 16.17 8.72 1.24
C SER A 140 14.74 8.61 1.75
N LEU A 141 14.16 7.41 1.87
CA LEU A 141 12.72 7.25 2.12
C LEU A 141 12.39 6.64 3.49
N SER A 142 13.26 5.80 4.04
CA SER A 142 12.97 5.12 5.32
C SER A 142 12.67 6.06 6.48
N PRO A 143 13.28 7.26 6.62
CA PRO A 143 12.94 8.17 7.71
C PRO A 143 11.51 8.69 7.65
N PHE A 144 10.89 8.70 6.47
CA PHE A 144 9.52 9.19 6.27
C PHE A 144 8.48 8.06 6.35
N LEU A 145 8.92 6.81 6.28
CA LEU A 145 8.10 5.61 6.33
C LEU A 145 8.26 4.88 7.68
N ALA A 146 8.20 5.64 8.74
CA ALA A 146 8.24 5.20 10.12
C ALA A 146 7.48 6.21 10.98
N ASP A 147 7.02 5.83 12.16
CA ASP A 147 6.42 6.78 13.10
C ASP A 147 7.47 7.72 13.73
N PRO A 148 7.08 8.73 14.53
CA PRO A 148 8.01 9.64 15.18
C PRO A 148 9.02 8.96 16.12
N SER A 149 8.76 7.73 16.57
CA SER A 149 9.70 6.94 17.37
C SER A 149 10.72 6.17 16.51
N GLY A 150 10.57 6.22 15.18
CA GLY A 150 11.39 5.47 14.23
C GLY A 150 10.89 4.04 13.98
N ASN A 151 9.66 3.70 14.40
CA ASN A 151 9.09 2.37 14.20
C ASN A 151 8.55 2.22 12.76
N PRO A 152 9.18 1.41 11.88
CA PRO A 152 8.75 1.22 10.51
C PRO A 152 7.48 0.36 10.38
N HIS A 153 7.03 -0.29 11.46
CA HIS A 153 5.76 -1.01 11.48
C HIS A 153 4.54 -0.10 11.64
N ARG A 154 4.76 1.18 11.92
CA ARG A 154 3.70 2.19 12.01
C ARG A 154 3.82 3.18 10.87
N THR A 155 3.39 2.75 9.71
CA THR A 155 3.30 3.54 8.47
C THR A 155 2.31 2.89 7.50
N GLU A 156 1.74 3.67 6.60
CA GLU A 156 0.83 3.15 5.55
C GLU A 156 1.55 2.22 4.56
N ILE A 157 2.82 2.49 4.25
CA ILE A 157 3.66 1.68 3.36
C ILE A 157 4.99 1.40 4.07
N ASN A 158 5.28 0.13 4.29
CA ASN A 158 6.53 -0.33 4.90
C ASN A 158 7.49 -0.84 3.82
N ILE A 159 8.74 -0.39 3.89
CA ILE A 159 9.81 -0.79 2.96
C ILE A 159 10.93 -1.59 3.63
N GLU A 160 10.73 -2.07 4.85
CA GLU A 160 11.75 -2.80 5.61
C GLU A 160 12.26 -4.04 4.88
N LYS A 161 11.39 -4.70 4.12
CA LYS A 161 11.71 -5.89 3.33
C LYS A 161 12.22 -5.56 1.92
N LEU A 162 12.27 -4.29 1.52
CA LEU A 162 12.74 -3.89 0.21
C LEU A 162 14.26 -4.02 0.11
N TRP A 163 14.99 -3.22 0.86
CA TRP A 163 16.46 -3.16 0.86
C TRP A 163 17.00 -2.57 2.17
N ASN A 164 16.69 -3.18 3.29
CA ASN A 164 17.17 -2.71 4.59
C ASN A 164 18.61 -3.19 4.82
N PRO A 165 19.61 -2.30 4.86
CA PRO A 165 21.01 -2.68 5.07
C PRO A 165 21.28 -3.26 6.46
N HIS A 166 20.42 -2.97 7.44
CA HIS A 166 20.58 -3.41 8.83
C HIS A 166 19.99 -4.81 9.08
N LEU A 167 19.25 -5.37 8.11
CA LEU A 167 18.64 -6.71 8.20
C LEU A 167 19.12 -7.60 7.05
N PRO A 168 20.31 -8.21 7.15
CA PRO A 168 20.81 -9.13 6.12
C PRO A 168 19.81 -10.26 5.83
N GLY A 169 19.57 -10.54 4.56
CA GLY A 169 18.61 -11.56 4.11
C GLY A 169 17.16 -11.10 4.21
N ARG A 170 16.60 -10.95 5.39
CA ARG A 170 15.19 -10.54 5.58
C ARG A 170 14.86 -9.15 5.06
N GLY A 171 15.79 -8.22 5.13
CA GLY A 171 15.61 -6.84 4.69
C GLY A 171 15.86 -6.62 3.20
N ARG A 172 16.28 -7.65 2.44
CA ARG A 172 16.64 -7.54 1.01
C ARG A 172 15.84 -8.49 0.15
N GLN A 173 14.50 -8.38 0.25
CA GLN A 173 13.58 -9.25 -0.46
C GLN A 173 12.92 -8.56 -1.67
N GLY A 174 13.17 -7.28 -1.89
CA GLY A 174 12.53 -6.54 -2.96
C GLY A 174 11.02 -6.36 -2.76
N LEU A 175 10.54 -6.38 -1.52
CA LEU A 175 9.12 -6.34 -1.18
C LEU A 175 8.76 -5.04 -0.49
N ILE A 176 7.58 -4.50 -0.81
CA ILE A 176 6.92 -3.46 -0.04
C ILE A 176 5.62 -4.00 0.56
N GLU A 177 5.23 -3.47 1.69
CA GLU A 177 4.04 -3.91 2.42
C GLU A 177 3.08 -2.72 2.63
N PHE A 178 1.87 -2.84 2.15
CA PHE A 178 0.78 -1.90 2.40
C PHE A 178 0.11 -2.28 3.72
N ARG A 179 0.13 -1.38 4.68
CA ARG A 179 -0.29 -1.62 6.06
C ARG A 179 -1.52 -0.83 6.49
N ALA A 180 -2.01 0.08 5.64
CA ALA A 180 -3.14 0.94 5.95
C ALA A 180 -4.48 0.20 6.06
N PHE A 181 -4.55 -1.07 5.66
CA PHE A 181 -5.80 -1.76 5.44
C PHE A 181 -6.29 -2.54 6.66
N ARG A 182 -7.59 -2.44 6.94
CA ARG A 182 -8.28 -3.40 7.79
C ARG A 182 -8.32 -4.76 7.13
N MET A 183 -8.52 -5.82 7.88
CA MET A 183 -8.81 -7.12 7.28
C MET A 183 -10.13 -7.04 6.53
N PRO A 184 -10.16 -7.26 5.20
CA PRO A 184 -11.40 -7.23 4.45
C PRO A 184 -12.35 -8.33 4.92
N PRO A 185 -13.67 -8.10 4.86
CA PRO A 185 -14.67 -9.06 5.36
C PRO A 185 -14.84 -10.31 4.48
N SER A 186 -14.26 -10.29 3.27
CA SER A 186 -14.30 -11.45 2.37
C SER A 186 -13.03 -11.57 1.53
N PRO A 187 -12.68 -12.79 1.08
CA PRO A 187 -11.54 -13.03 0.21
C PRO A 187 -11.66 -12.30 -1.14
N GLU A 188 -12.86 -12.08 -1.66
CA GLU A 188 -13.10 -11.35 -2.91
C GLU A 188 -12.70 -9.87 -2.76
N ARG A 189 -13.05 -9.25 -1.64
CA ARG A 189 -12.66 -7.86 -1.37
C ARG A 189 -11.16 -7.72 -1.16
N LEU A 190 -10.55 -8.69 -0.49
CA LEU A 190 -9.09 -8.74 -0.34
C LEU A 190 -8.39 -8.86 -1.70
N ALA A 191 -8.89 -9.75 -2.57
CA ALA A 191 -8.35 -9.94 -3.91
C ALA A 191 -8.57 -8.71 -4.82
N ALA A 192 -9.73 -8.05 -4.71
CA ALA A 192 -10.00 -6.81 -5.43
C ALA A 192 -9.03 -5.68 -5.03
N LEU A 193 -8.74 -5.55 -3.73
CA LEU A 193 -7.77 -4.57 -3.24
C LEU A 193 -6.35 -4.91 -3.73
N ALA A 194 -5.95 -6.18 -3.71
CA ALA A 194 -4.68 -6.62 -4.27
C ALA A 194 -4.57 -6.35 -5.79
N ALA A 195 -5.66 -6.55 -6.53
CA ALA A 195 -5.75 -6.23 -7.96
C ALA A 195 -5.61 -4.72 -8.20
N LEU A 196 -6.27 -3.89 -7.41
CA LEU A 196 -6.16 -2.43 -7.48
C LEU A 196 -4.71 -1.96 -7.28
N LEU A 197 -4.05 -2.42 -6.23
CA LEU A 197 -2.65 -2.06 -5.94
C LEU A 197 -1.71 -2.50 -7.07
N ARG A 198 -1.92 -3.70 -7.60
CA ARG A 198 -1.14 -4.22 -8.73
C ARG A 198 -1.37 -3.41 -10.00
N ALA A 199 -2.60 -2.99 -10.28
CA ALA A 199 -2.94 -2.15 -11.42
C ALA A 199 -2.29 -0.76 -11.30
N ILE A 200 -2.33 -0.14 -10.11
CA ILE A 200 -1.65 1.13 -9.83
C ILE A 200 -0.14 0.99 -10.06
N ALA A 201 0.50 -0.05 -9.51
CA ALA A 201 1.92 -0.28 -9.74
C ALA A 201 2.25 -0.45 -11.23
N ALA A 202 1.44 -1.22 -11.98
CA ALA A 202 1.61 -1.41 -13.42
C ALA A 202 1.41 -0.11 -14.22
N MET A 203 0.49 0.74 -13.81
CA MET A 203 0.27 2.07 -14.38
C MET A 203 1.50 2.96 -14.16
N LEU A 204 1.98 3.03 -12.92
CA LEU A 204 3.11 3.89 -12.55
C LEU A 204 4.44 3.46 -13.18
N VAL A 205 4.63 2.18 -13.48
CA VAL A 205 5.78 1.71 -14.27
C VAL A 205 5.79 2.31 -15.68
N ARG A 206 4.61 2.53 -16.27
CA ARG A 206 4.46 3.11 -17.62
C ARG A 206 4.56 4.62 -17.63
N THR A 207 4.34 5.27 -16.48
CA THR A 207 4.35 6.72 -16.33
C THR A 207 5.65 7.13 -15.63
N PRO A 208 6.70 7.50 -16.36
CA PRO A 208 8.01 7.77 -15.78
C PRO A 208 8.06 9.06 -14.97
N ASP A 209 7.03 9.90 -15.04
CA ASP A 209 6.92 11.15 -14.31
C ASP A 209 5.86 11.09 -13.23
N PHE A 210 6.13 11.74 -12.09
CA PHE A 210 5.19 11.89 -10.98
C PHE A 210 5.28 13.31 -10.44
N PRO A 211 4.14 13.95 -10.18
CA PRO A 211 4.09 15.31 -9.67
C PRO A 211 4.59 15.40 -8.23
N ALA A 212 4.88 16.62 -7.80
CA ALA A 212 5.21 16.89 -6.40
C ALA A 212 4.04 16.45 -5.48
N PRO A 213 4.34 16.01 -4.25
CA PRO A 213 3.33 15.68 -3.27
C PRO A 213 2.42 16.87 -2.95
N VAL A 214 1.15 16.59 -2.73
CA VAL A 214 0.15 17.58 -2.32
C VAL A 214 0.26 17.80 -0.81
N ARG A 215 0.37 19.06 -0.41
CA ARG A 215 0.32 19.44 1.00
C ARG A 215 -1.14 19.62 1.44
N TRP A 216 -1.76 18.57 1.89
CA TRP A 216 -3.15 18.59 2.34
C TRP A 216 -3.36 19.45 3.60
N GLY A 217 -2.44 19.38 4.57
CA GLY A 217 -2.61 20.07 5.85
C GLY A 217 -3.90 19.63 6.56
N PRO A 218 -4.67 20.58 7.13
CA PRO A 218 -5.95 20.29 7.78
C PRO A 218 -6.99 19.67 6.83
N GLU A 219 -6.96 20.01 5.56
CA GLU A 219 -7.90 19.50 4.56
C GLU A 219 -7.89 17.97 4.44
N LEU A 220 -6.76 17.31 4.77
CA LEU A 220 -6.67 15.86 4.71
C LEU A 220 -7.81 15.20 5.50
N HIS A 221 -7.99 15.61 6.75
CA HIS A 221 -9.03 15.04 7.61
C HIS A 221 -10.40 15.70 7.38
N ASP A 222 -10.44 17.00 7.10
CA ASP A 222 -11.71 17.72 6.85
C ASP A 222 -12.46 17.17 5.62
N ARG A 223 -11.72 16.78 4.57
CA ARG A 223 -12.29 16.22 3.36
C ARG A 223 -12.44 14.70 3.45
N PHE A 224 -11.37 13.98 3.74
CA PHE A 224 -11.31 12.53 3.63
C PHE A 224 -11.80 11.78 4.89
N ALA A 225 -12.33 12.48 5.90
CA ALA A 225 -13.24 11.88 6.87
C ALA A 225 -14.66 11.69 6.29
N LEU A 226 -14.98 12.31 5.15
CA LEU A 226 -16.30 12.25 4.55
C LEU A 226 -16.36 11.21 3.43
N PRO A 227 -17.33 10.27 3.46
CA PRO A 227 -17.47 9.21 2.45
C PRO A 227 -17.61 9.73 1.02
N PHE A 228 -18.13 10.94 0.84
CA PHE A 228 -18.27 11.58 -0.47
C PHE A 228 -16.90 11.78 -1.14
N TYR A 229 -15.96 12.41 -0.44
CA TYR A 229 -14.64 12.69 -1.00
C TYR A 229 -13.80 11.42 -1.17
N LEU A 230 -13.92 10.46 -0.26
CA LEU A 230 -13.24 9.15 -0.40
C LEU A 230 -13.72 8.42 -1.66
N ARG A 231 -15.02 8.45 -1.94
CA ARG A 231 -15.55 7.83 -3.15
C ARG A 231 -15.16 8.58 -4.42
N ALA A 232 -15.21 9.91 -4.40
CA ALA A 232 -14.79 10.73 -5.54
C ALA A 232 -13.32 10.46 -5.89
N ASP A 233 -12.43 10.50 -4.90
CA ASP A 233 -11.00 10.23 -5.08
C ASP A 233 -10.72 8.79 -5.56
N LEU A 234 -11.47 7.79 -5.09
CA LEU A 234 -11.36 6.43 -5.62
C LEU A 234 -11.82 6.36 -7.09
N TRP A 235 -12.88 7.09 -7.47
CA TRP A 235 -13.31 7.14 -8.86
C TRP A 235 -12.25 7.77 -9.75
N ASP A 236 -11.59 8.83 -9.31
CA ASP A 236 -10.47 9.44 -10.04
C ASP A 236 -9.35 8.41 -10.29
N VAL A 237 -8.99 7.61 -9.29
CA VAL A 237 -8.02 6.50 -9.43
C VAL A 237 -8.49 5.47 -10.48
N LEU A 238 -9.76 5.07 -10.43
CA LEU A 238 -10.29 4.06 -11.36
C LEU A 238 -10.34 4.58 -12.80
N ASP A 239 -10.68 5.86 -12.99
CA ASP A 239 -10.70 6.51 -14.30
C ASP A 239 -9.28 6.66 -14.88
N GLU A 240 -8.28 6.98 -14.07
CA GLU A 240 -6.87 6.97 -14.47
C GLU A 240 -6.40 5.58 -14.92
N LEU A 241 -6.76 4.54 -14.17
CA LEU A 241 -6.44 3.16 -14.53
C LEU A 241 -7.12 2.74 -15.82
N ALA A 242 -8.39 3.08 -16.01
CA ALA A 242 -9.16 2.76 -17.22
C ALA A 242 -8.56 3.45 -18.45
N SER A 243 -8.21 4.74 -18.35
CA SER A 243 -7.60 5.50 -19.45
C SER A 243 -6.23 4.97 -19.82
N THR A 244 -5.42 4.59 -18.84
CA THR A 244 -4.11 3.98 -19.09
C THR A 244 -4.22 2.62 -19.76
N ALA A 245 -5.20 1.80 -19.37
CA ALA A 245 -5.48 0.52 -19.99
C ALA A 245 -5.96 0.66 -21.44
N ALA A 246 -6.87 1.61 -21.70
CA ALA A 246 -7.37 1.91 -23.04
C ALA A 246 -6.29 2.42 -23.99
N GLY A 247 -5.37 3.25 -23.52
CA GLY A 247 -4.21 3.73 -24.29
C GLY A 247 -3.17 2.66 -24.57
N ALA A 248 -3.17 1.55 -23.82
CA ALA A 248 -2.26 0.41 -24.02
C ALA A 248 -2.79 -0.63 -25.01
N LEU A 249 -4.08 -0.59 -25.37
CA LEU A 249 -4.62 -1.42 -26.45
C LEU A 249 -4.15 -0.84 -27.80
N PRO A 250 -3.52 -1.65 -28.67
CA PRO A 250 -3.23 -1.20 -30.02
C PRO A 250 -4.58 -0.78 -30.66
N ARG A 251 -4.62 0.43 -31.18
CA ARG A 251 -5.76 0.86 -32.00
C ARG A 251 -5.81 -0.14 -33.14
N GLY A 252 -6.65 -1.15 -33.04
CA GLY A 252 -6.91 -2.11 -34.09
C GLY A 252 -7.30 -1.32 -35.30
N GLY A 253 -6.52 -1.46 -36.37
CA GLY A 253 -6.78 -0.82 -37.64
C GLY A 253 -8.19 -1.17 -38.12
N ALA A 254 -9.07 -0.21 -38.06
CA ALA A 254 -10.28 -0.20 -38.84
C ALA A 254 -9.88 0.21 -40.27
N GLU A 255 -9.29 -0.75 -40.98
CA GLU A 255 -9.18 -0.71 -42.46
C GLU A 255 -9.50 -2.09 -42.98
N ALA A 256 -10.74 -2.28 -43.37
CA ALA A 256 -11.20 -3.03 -44.54
C ALA A 256 -12.73 -2.99 -44.56
#